data_7fb24613708a89ccc79c4ffd5304d8f3
#
_entry.id   7fb24613708a89ccc79c4ffd5304d8f3
#
_cell.length_a   1.000
_cell.length_b   1.000
_cell.length_c   1.000
_cell.angle_alpha   90.00
_cell.angle_beta   90.00
_cell.angle_gamma   90.00
#
_symmetry.space_group_name_H-M   'P 1'
#
loop_
_entity.id
_entity.type
_entity.pdbx_description
1 polymer ?
#
loop_
_entity_poly.entity_id
_entity_poly.type
_entity_poly.pdbx_seq_one_letter_code
_entity_poly.pdbx_strand_id
1 'polypeptide(L)'
;MSKKIETSAITAGRPAVTPDAPLNPSIDLTSTFHSGGPIGYGRYGNQTWTSLEDAISELEGGQTLTFSSGMAAISAVFSILPIGAPIVASNQGYSGVMSLLNSFHTSGRLEVRFVDVVNTQEVIDAMKGAALVWLESPTNPCLDVADLPALISAAKKLGIGVAVDNTFATPLVQNPLAMGADIVMHSVTKFLSGHSDVLMGSLSISDPALFKRLHDSRSFNGSIPGPFEAWLALRGLRTFPLRFNKSQESAKEL
;
A
#
# COMPACT_ATOMS: atom_id res chain seq x y z
N MET A 1 24.12 -2.85 -12.09
CA MET A 1 22.91 -2.73 -12.94
C MET A 1 21.71 -2.98 -12.05
N SER A 2 20.71 -2.09 -12.03
CA SER A 2 19.44 -2.36 -11.35
C SER A 2 18.76 -3.56 -12.01
N LYS A 3 18.15 -4.45 -11.21
CA LYS A 3 17.34 -5.54 -11.76
C LYS A 3 16.13 -4.96 -12.48
N LYS A 4 15.66 -5.66 -13.51
CA LYS A 4 14.35 -5.36 -14.12
C LYS A 4 13.24 -5.74 -13.13
N ILE A 5 12.14 -5.01 -13.15
CA ILE A 5 11.02 -5.22 -12.23
C ILE A 5 10.44 -6.64 -12.30
N GLU A 6 10.44 -7.25 -13.49
CA GLU A 6 10.01 -8.63 -13.69
C GLU A 6 10.94 -9.62 -12.98
N THR A 7 12.25 -9.33 -12.96
CA THR A 7 13.23 -10.14 -12.23
C THR A 7 13.03 -9.96 -10.72
N SER A 8 12.77 -8.74 -10.24
CA SER A 8 12.48 -8.46 -8.84
C SER A 8 11.23 -9.22 -8.38
N ALA A 9 10.15 -9.23 -9.16
CA ALA A 9 8.94 -9.99 -8.84
C ALA A 9 9.20 -11.49 -8.63
N ILE A 10 10.19 -12.05 -9.36
CA ILE A 10 10.55 -13.48 -9.24
C ILE A 10 11.50 -13.73 -8.06
N THR A 11 12.41 -12.81 -7.76
CA THR A 11 13.53 -13.09 -6.83
C THR A 11 13.39 -12.46 -5.45
N ALA A 12 12.63 -11.37 -5.31
CA ALA A 12 12.48 -10.64 -4.06
C ALA A 12 11.79 -11.45 -2.96
N GLY A 13 12.12 -11.19 -1.71
CA GLY A 13 11.55 -11.91 -0.56
C GLY A 13 11.91 -13.40 -0.49
N ARG A 14 12.95 -13.83 -1.18
CA ARG A 14 13.50 -15.19 -1.03
C ARG A 14 14.44 -15.26 0.17
N PRO A 15 14.53 -16.44 0.84
CA PRO A 15 15.53 -16.66 1.86
C PRO A 15 16.97 -16.43 1.35
N ALA A 16 17.90 -16.21 2.27
CA ALA A 16 19.31 -16.09 1.94
C ALA A 16 19.81 -17.35 1.21
N VAL A 17 20.68 -17.15 0.22
CA VAL A 17 21.25 -18.24 -0.59
C VAL A 17 22.26 -18.99 0.26
N THR A 18 21.89 -20.21 0.66
CA THR A 18 22.78 -21.18 1.32
C THR A 18 22.61 -22.56 0.66
N PRO A 19 23.65 -23.41 0.63
CA PRO A 19 23.51 -24.76 0.07
C PRO A 19 22.33 -25.51 0.72
N ASP A 20 21.54 -26.19 -0.10
CA ASP A 20 20.37 -26.99 0.28
C ASP A 20 19.20 -26.22 0.96
N ALA A 21 19.29 -24.89 1.09
CA ALA A 21 18.18 -24.10 1.61
C ALA A 21 17.01 -24.02 0.60
N PRO A 22 15.76 -24.00 1.07
CA PRO A 22 14.61 -23.86 0.18
C PRO A 22 14.58 -22.50 -0.51
N LEU A 23 14.13 -22.45 -1.76
CA LEU A 23 13.97 -21.21 -2.51
C LEU A 23 12.81 -20.33 -2.02
N ASN A 24 11.82 -20.92 -1.38
CA ASN A 24 10.67 -20.20 -0.84
C ASN A 24 10.76 -20.08 0.68
N PRO A 25 10.24 -18.99 1.28
CA PRO A 25 10.16 -18.90 2.73
C PRO A 25 9.23 -19.96 3.29
N SER A 26 9.48 -20.38 4.53
CA SER A 26 8.57 -21.21 5.31
C SER A 26 7.26 -20.46 5.62
N ILE A 27 6.24 -21.23 6.02
CA ILE A 27 5.02 -20.68 6.60
C ILE A 27 5.12 -20.86 8.11
N ASP A 28 5.33 -19.75 8.82
CA ASP A 28 5.54 -19.77 10.27
C ASP A 28 4.21 -19.59 10.99
N LEU A 29 3.56 -20.71 11.33
CA LEU A 29 2.29 -20.73 12.05
C LEU A 29 2.53 -20.69 13.56
N THR A 30 2.92 -19.53 14.08
CA THR A 30 3.17 -19.32 15.50
C THR A 30 2.65 -17.97 15.98
N SER A 31 2.10 -17.93 17.21
CA SER A 31 1.71 -16.69 17.88
C SER A 31 2.78 -16.20 18.85
N THR A 32 3.69 -17.05 19.30
CA THR A 32 4.65 -16.75 20.37
C THR A 32 6.03 -17.26 19.98
N PHE A 33 7.05 -16.49 20.27
CA PHE A 33 8.45 -16.80 19.99
C PHE A 33 9.23 -16.97 21.30
N HIS A 34 10.34 -17.69 21.26
CA HIS A 34 11.27 -17.75 22.40
C HIS A 34 11.78 -16.34 22.73
N SER A 35 11.90 -16.06 24.02
CA SER A 35 12.38 -14.75 24.53
C SER A 35 13.84 -14.48 24.13
N GLY A 36 14.20 -13.19 24.07
CA GLY A 36 15.56 -12.74 23.76
C GLY A 36 15.78 -12.16 22.37
N GLY A 37 14.77 -12.27 21.47
CA GLY A 37 14.77 -11.62 20.17
C GLY A 37 13.83 -10.41 20.09
N PRO A 38 13.82 -9.69 18.97
CA PRO A 38 12.95 -8.51 18.76
C PRO A 38 11.47 -8.85 18.57
N ILE A 39 11.14 -10.10 18.23
CA ILE A 39 9.78 -10.57 17.99
C ILE A 39 9.39 -11.51 19.12
N GLY A 40 8.83 -10.99 20.21
CA GLY A 40 8.35 -11.85 21.31
C GLY A 40 6.97 -12.44 21.06
N TYR A 41 6.17 -11.78 20.23
CA TYR A 41 4.78 -12.14 19.94
C TYR A 41 4.41 -11.85 18.48
N GLY A 42 3.68 -12.77 17.84
CA GLY A 42 3.38 -12.77 16.41
C GLY A 42 2.65 -11.52 15.87
N ARG A 43 2.07 -10.68 16.74
CA ARG A 43 1.49 -9.40 16.33
C ARG A 43 2.54 -8.36 15.94
N TYR A 44 3.79 -8.51 16.42
CA TYR A 44 4.89 -7.58 16.13
C TYR A 44 5.71 -7.98 14.91
N GLY A 45 5.67 -9.24 14.51
CA GLY A 45 6.41 -9.72 13.35
C GLY A 45 6.20 -11.21 13.08
N ASN A 46 6.43 -11.63 11.84
CA ASN A 46 6.43 -13.00 11.41
C ASN A 46 7.25 -13.11 10.12
N GLN A 47 8.17 -14.07 10.03
CA GLN A 47 9.10 -14.19 8.91
C GLN A 47 8.39 -14.37 7.56
N THR A 48 7.23 -15.02 7.54
CA THR A 48 6.44 -15.18 6.31
C THR A 48 5.94 -13.84 5.76
N TRP A 49 5.48 -12.92 6.65
CA TRP A 49 5.08 -11.58 6.22
C TRP A 49 6.25 -10.76 5.72
N THR A 50 7.37 -10.80 6.46
CA THR A 50 8.59 -10.07 6.12
C THR A 50 9.03 -10.42 4.70
N SER A 51 8.97 -11.69 4.31
CA SER A 51 9.31 -12.10 2.95
C SER A 51 8.41 -11.47 1.87
N LEU A 52 7.11 -11.28 2.15
CA LEU A 52 6.21 -10.57 1.25
C LEU A 52 6.47 -9.06 1.30
N GLU A 53 6.68 -8.49 2.49
CA GLU A 53 7.00 -7.08 2.69
C GLU A 53 8.27 -6.69 1.93
N ASP A 54 9.33 -7.49 2.02
CA ASP A 54 10.57 -7.33 1.26
C ASP A 54 10.33 -7.37 -0.26
N ALA A 55 9.48 -8.30 -0.71
CA ALA A 55 9.17 -8.42 -2.13
C ALA A 55 8.42 -7.20 -2.67
N ILE A 56 7.43 -6.67 -1.94
CA ILE A 56 6.71 -5.47 -2.33
C ILE A 56 7.63 -4.24 -2.22
N SER A 57 8.48 -4.16 -1.19
CA SER A 57 9.48 -3.09 -1.02
C SER A 57 10.42 -3.00 -2.22
N GLU A 58 10.85 -4.14 -2.79
CA GLU A 58 11.73 -4.13 -3.97
C GLU A 58 11.00 -3.65 -5.23
N LEU A 59 9.66 -3.79 -5.30
CA LEU A 59 8.86 -3.33 -6.45
C LEU A 59 8.45 -1.86 -6.34
N GLU A 60 8.01 -1.40 -5.15
CA GLU A 60 7.53 -0.03 -4.94
C GLU A 60 8.61 0.93 -4.46
N GLY A 61 9.67 0.41 -3.83
CA GLY A 61 10.63 1.19 -3.07
C GLY A 61 10.16 1.39 -1.60
N GLY A 62 11.02 1.99 -0.78
CA GLY A 62 10.74 2.22 0.65
C GLY A 62 10.69 0.95 1.49
N GLN A 63 10.03 1.02 2.63
CA GLN A 63 9.78 -0.11 3.54
C GLN A 63 8.29 -0.45 3.50
N THR A 64 7.94 -1.72 3.42
CA THR A 64 6.55 -2.16 3.30
C THR A 64 6.05 -2.81 4.59
N LEU A 65 4.78 -2.53 4.91
CA LEU A 65 3.97 -3.21 5.93
C LEU A 65 2.78 -3.89 5.25
N THR A 66 2.51 -5.14 5.59
CA THR A 66 1.31 -5.86 5.15
C THR A 66 0.23 -5.86 6.22
N PHE A 67 -1.03 -5.91 5.80
CA PHE A 67 -2.23 -5.80 6.63
C PHE A 67 -3.25 -6.90 6.25
N SER A 68 -4.16 -7.21 7.18
CA SER A 68 -5.22 -8.21 6.97
C SER A 68 -6.19 -7.89 5.82
N SER A 69 -6.22 -6.65 5.33
CA SER A 69 -7.02 -6.24 4.16
C SER A 69 -6.56 -4.87 3.64
N GLY A 70 -6.97 -4.49 2.42
CA GLY A 70 -6.76 -3.14 1.91
C GLY A 70 -7.38 -2.08 2.82
N MET A 71 -8.59 -2.29 3.32
CA MET A 71 -9.25 -1.37 4.25
C MET A 71 -8.52 -1.25 5.60
N ALA A 72 -7.88 -2.31 6.09
CA ALA A 72 -7.06 -2.25 7.29
C ALA A 72 -5.82 -1.37 7.09
N ALA A 73 -5.18 -1.45 5.91
CA ALA A 73 -4.07 -0.58 5.53
C ALA A 73 -4.51 0.89 5.42
N ILE A 74 -5.63 1.16 4.75
CA ILE A 74 -6.22 2.50 4.61
C ILE A 74 -6.57 3.09 5.98
N SER A 75 -7.24 2.32 6.83
CA SER A 75 -7.61 2.73 8.19
C SER A 75 -6.38 3.08 9.03
N ALA A 76 -5.28 2.35 8.88
CA ALA A 76 -4.03 2.66 9.58
C ALA A 76 -3.48 4.03 9.19
N VAL A 77 -3.52 4.41 7.90
CA VAL A 77 -3.10 5.75 7.43
C VAL A 77 -3.93 6.86 8.09
N PHE A 78 -5.25 6.71 8.08
CA PHE A 78 -6.11 7.74 8.66
C PHE A 78 -6.06 7.76 10.19
N SER A 79 -5.80 6.63 10.85
CA SER A 79 -5.76 6.54 12.31
C SER A 79 -4.60 7.32 12.95
N ILE A 80 -3.48 7.47 12.25
CA ILE A 80 -2.31 8.19 12.76
C ILE A 80 -2.42 9.72 12.61
N LEU A 81 -3.45 10.23 11.94
CA LEU A 81 -3.69 11.66 11.81
C LEU A 81 -4.30 12.23 13.11
N PRO A 82 -4.05 13.51 13.44
CA PRO A 82 -4.74 14.17 14.55
C PRO A 82 -6.25 14.17 14.39
N ILE A 83 -6.99 14.22 15.50
CA ILE A 83 -8.45 14.39 15.46
C ILE A 83 -8.79 15.74 14.85
N GLY A 84 -9.76 15.77 13.95
CA GLY A 84 -10.18 16.96 13.23
C GLY A 84 -9.22 17.39 12.11
N ALA A 85 -8.16 16.61 11.83
CA ALA A 85 -7.20 16.97 10.78
C ALA A 85 -7.90 17.12 9.41
N PRO A 86 -7.63 18.22 8.67
CA PRO A 86 -8.13 18.37 7.30
C PRO A 86 -7.39 17.43 6.36
N ILE A 87 -8.13 16.72 5.51
CA ILE A 87 -7.60 15.89 4.44
C ILE A 87 -8.30 16.17 3.12
N VAL A 88 -7.60 15.97 2.01
CA VAL A 88 -8.14 16.04 0.65
C VAL A 88 -8.23 14.62 0.09
N ALA A 89 -9.35 14.27 -0.52
CA ALA A 89 -9.56 12.97 -1.15
C ALA A 89 -10.42 13.08 -2.41
N SER A 90 -10.28 12.11 -3.32
CA SER A 90 -11.12 12.04 -4.52
C SER A 90 -12.61 11.92 -4.16
N ASN A 91 -13.47 12.59 -4.91
CA ASN A 91 -14.92 12.40 -4.88
C ASN A 91 -15.38 11.17 -5.70
N GLN A 92 -14.47 10.56 -6.45
CA GLN A 92 -14.63 9.37 -7.30
C GLN A 92 -13.56 8.35 -6.96
N GLY A 93 -13.67 7.70 -5.80
CA GLY A 93 -12.70 6.71 -5.34
C GLY A 93 -13.36 5.40 -4.92
N TYR A 94 -12.56 4.44 -4.49
CA TYR A 94 -13.06 3.16 -3.99
C TYR A 94 -14.14 3.36 -2.92
N SER A 95 -15.29 2.73 -3.11
CA SER A 95 -16.49 2.93 -2.28
C SER A 95 -16.26 2.69 -0.78
N GLY A 96 -15.35 1.77 -0.42
CA GLY A 96 -14.97 1.53 0.97
C GLY A 96 -14.25 2.73 1.60
N VAL A 97 -13.35 3.37 0.85
CA VAL A 97 -12.66 4.61 1.29
C VAL A 97 -13.67 5.74 1.44
N MET A 98 -14.54 5.92 0.44
CA MET A 98 -15.56 6.96 0.47
C MET A 98 -16.49 6.83 1.70
N SER A 99 -16.94 5.61 1.99
CA SER A 99 -17.79 5.31 3.15
C SER A 99 -17.07 5.60 4.47
N LEU A 100 -15.80 5.20 4.59
CA LEU A 100 -14.97 5.45 5.77
C LEU A 100 -14.75 6.94 5.99
N LEU A 101 -14.39 7.68 4.94
CA LEU A 101 -14.13 9.12 5.01
C LEU A 101 -15.40 9.91 5.35
N ASN A 102 -16.55 9.54 4.78
CA ASN A 102 -17.83 10.15 5.14
C ASN A 102 -18.18 9.92 6.61
N SER A 103 -17.93 8.71 7.14
CA SER A 103 -18.12 8.41 8.56
C SER A 103 -17.20 9.24 9.45
N PHE A 104 -15.93 9.38 9.07
CA PHE A 104 -14.98 10.21 9.81
C PHE A 104 -15.32 11.71 9.74
N HIS A 105 -15.80 12.19 8.61
CA HIS A 105 -16.26 13.57 8.49
C HIS A 105 -17.46 13.84 9.39
N THR A 106 -18.48 12.98 9.33
CA THR A 106 -19.71 13.11 10.13
C THR A 106 -19.45 13.04 11.64
N SER A 107 -18.50 12.18 12.05
CA SER A 107 -18.13 12.04 13.47
C SER A 107 -17.15 13.12 13.97
N GLY A 108 -16.67 14.00 13.11
CA GLY A 108 -15.63 14.98 13.43
C GLY A 108 -14.23 14.36 13.65
N ARG A 109 -14.03 13.09 13.27
CA ARG A 109 -12.72 12.44 13.36
C ARG A 109 -11.73 13.08 12.38
N LEU A 110 -12.17 13.44 11.17
CA LEU A 110 -11.40 14.16 10.16
C LEU A 110 -12.29 15.23 9.49
N GLU A 111 -11.67 16.32 9.03
CA GLU A 111 -12.29 17.26 8.09
C GLU A 111 -11.97 16.79 6.67
N VAL A 112 -12.94 16.26 5.93
CA VAL A 112 -12.71 15.72 4.58
C VAL A 112 -13.14 16.72 3.52
N ARG A 113 -12.23 17.04 2.62
CA ARG A 113 -12.47 17.87 1.41
C ARG A 113 -12.44 16.95 0.21
N PHE A 114 -13.61 16.68 -0.36
CA PHE A 114 -13.74 15.89 -1.58
C PHE A 114 -13.54 16.75 -2.81
N VAL A 115 -12.73 16.27 -3.77
CA VAL A 115 -12.34 16.99 -4.99
C VAL A 115 -12.40 16.09 -6.21
N ASP A 116 -12.54 16.69 -7.39
CA ASP A 116 -12.33 16.01 -8.65
C ASP A 116 -10.81 15.90 -8.93
N VAL A 117 -10.27 14.68 -8.90
CA VAL A 117 -8.82 14.45 -9.09
C VAL A 117 -8.32 14.76 -10.49
N VAL A 118 -9.21 14.85 -11.49
CA VAL A 118 -8.86 15.25 -12.86
C VAL A 118 -8.59 16.75 -12.92
N ASN A 119 -9.21 17.53 -12.05
CA ASN A 119 -8.98 18.96 -11.94
C ASN A 119 -7.79 19.26 -11.01
N THR A 120 -6.58 19.20 -11.55
CA THR A 120 -5.33 19.42 -10.80
C THR A 120 -5.36 20.71 -9.96
N GLN A 121 -5.93 21.83 -10.48
CA GLN A 121 -5.96 23.10 -9.75
C GLN A 121 -6.92 23.05 -8.56
N GLU A 122 -8.07 22.43 -8.69
CA GLU A 122 -9.02 22.22 -7.59
C GLU A 122 -8.38 21.44 -6.45
N VAL A 123 -7.67 20.34 -6.78
CA VAL A 123 -6.95 19.53 -5.79
C VAL A 123 -5.89 20.37 -5.06
N ILE A 124 -5.09 21.15 -5.80
CA ILE A 124 -4.05 22.02 -5.21
C ILE A 124 -4.67 23.09 -4.29
N ASP A 125 -5.77 23.70 -4.69
CA ASP A 125 -6.44 24.71 -3.86
C ASP A 125 -7.03 24.10 -2.59
N ALA A 126 -7.60 22.90 -2.67
CA ALA A 126 -8.13 22.17 -1.52
C ALA A 126 -7.03 21.69 -0.54
N MET A 127 -5.79 21.50 -1.01
CA MET A 127 -4.66 21.10 -0.17
C MET A 127 -4.27 22.15 0.88
N LYS A 128 -4.60 23.43 0.70
CA LYS A 128 -4.16 24.50 1.61
C LYS A 128 -4.60 24.21 3.05
N GLY A 129 -3.61 24.05 3.94
CA GLY A 129 -3.81 23.72 5.35
C GLY A 129 -4.24 22.26 5.63
N ALA A 130 -4.23 21.38 4.63
CA ALA A 130 -4.49 19.96 4.84
C ALA A 130 -3.29 19.27 5.51
N ALA A 131 -3.56 18.19 6.24
CA ALA A 131 -2.55 17.31 6.83
C ALA A 131 -2.11 16.21 5.86
N LEU A 132 -3.04 15.77 4.99
CA LEU A 132 -2.83 14.67 4.05
C LEU A 132 -3.65 14.91 2.78
N VAL A 133 -3.10 14.56 1.62
CA VAL A 133 -3.85 14.28 0.41
C VAL A 133 -3.84 12.78 0.15
N TRP A 134 -5.03 12.19 0.01
CA TRP A 134 -5.25 10.81 -0.39
C TRP A 134 -5.63 10.78 -1.87
N LEU A 135 -4.77 10.22 -2.70
CA LEU A 135 -4.97 10.11 -4.15
C LEU A 135 -5.21 8.65 -4.53
N GLU A 136 -6.08 8.43 -5.49
CA GLU A 136 -6.26 7.14 -6.16
C GLU A 136 -6.21 7.39 -7.66
N SER A 137 -5.29 6.74 -8.38
CA SER A 137 -5.11 6.95 -9.82
C SER A 137 -4.57 5.69 -10.50
N PRO A 138 -5.33 5.11 -11.44
CA PRO A 138 -6.73 5.44 -11.82
C PRO A 138 -7.73 5.21 -10.68
N THR A 139 -8.84 5.98 -10.67
CA THR A 139 -9.92 5.84 -9.68
C THR A 139 -10.80 4.62 -9.95
N ASN A 140 -11.46 4.10 -8.91
CA ASN A 140 -12.43 3.01 -9.02
C ASN A 140 -13.85 3.51 -8.67
N PRO A 141 -14.88 3.44 -9.58
CA PRO A 141 -14.87 2.67 -10.83
C PRO A 141 -14.62 3.51 -12.09
N CYS A 142 -14.49 4.83 -11.99
CA CYS A 142 -14.53 5.73 -13.15
C CYS A 142 -13.26 5.72 -14.01
N LEU A 143 -12.15 5.19 -13.48
CA LEU A 143 -10.83 5.13 -14.12
C LEU A 143 -10.26 6.53 -14.46
N ASP A 144 -10.65 7.55 -13.70
CA ASP A 144 -10.09 8.88 -13.82
C ASP A 144 -8.61 8.87 -13.44
N VAL A 145 -7.79 9.59 -14.21
CA VAL A 145 -6.34 9.64 -14.02
C VAL A 145 -5.94 11.03 -13.53
N ALA A 146 -5.31 11.07 -12.35
CA ALA A 146 -4.77 12.28 -11.76
C ALA A 146 -3.35 12.59 -12.28
N ASP A 147 -2.98 13.86 -12.37
CA ASP A 147 -1.59 14.27 -12.60
C ASP A 147 -0.78 14.12 -11.29
N LEU A 148 -0.42 12.86 -10.97
CA LEU A 148 0.33 12.56 -9.74
C LEU A 148 1.62 13.36 -9.59
N PRO A 149 2.49 13.52 -10.62
CA PRO A 149 3.70 14.31 -10.48
C PRO A 149 3.44 15.76 -10.07
N ALA A 150 2.45 16.42 -10.69
CA ALA A 150 2.08 17.78 -10.35
C ALA A 150 1.49 17.89 -8.94
N LEU A 151 0.57 16.99 -8.58
CA LEU A 151 -0.10 16.99 -7.28
C LEU A 151 0.88 16.67 -6.13
N ILE A 152 1.75 15.68 -6.31
CA ILE A 152 2.78 15.33 -5.31
C ILE A 152 3.74 16.52 -5.13
N SER A 153 4.22 17.11 -6.23
CA SER A 153 5.11 18.28 -6.16
C SER A 153 4.45 19.46 -5.42
N ALA A 154 3.16 19.73 -5.68
CA ALA A 154 2.43 20.80 -5.00
C ALA A 154 2.26 20.50 -3.50
N ALA A 155 1.86 19.29 -3.13
CA ALA A 155 1.71 18.88 -1.74
C ALA A 155 3.04 19.01 -0.96
N LYS A 156 4.16 18.58 -1.56
CA LYS A 156 5.48 18.72 -0.94
C LYS A 156 5.89 20.17 -0.70
N LYS A 157 5.61 21.07 -1.65
CA LYS A 157 5.85 22.52 -1.46
C LYS A 157 5.03 23.12 -0.31
N LEU A 158 3.85 22.56 -0.05
CA LEU A 158 2.96 22.97 1.04
C LEU A 158 3.24 22.26 2.38
N GLY A 159 4.19 21.29 2.41
CA GLY A 159 4.50 20.48 3.59
C GLY A 159 3.40 19.49 3.97
N ILE A 160 2.61 19.02 2.99
CA ILE A 160 1.46 18.14 3.17
C ILE A 160 1.87 16.70 2.89
N GLY A 161 1.41 15.75 3.73
CA GLY A 161 1.60 14.32 3.51
C GLY A 161 0.85 13.83 2.26
N VAL A 162 1.45 12.91 1.53
CA VAL A 162 0.87 12.33 0.30
C VAL A 162 0.77 10.82 0.43
N ALA A 163 -0.44 10.29 0.33
CA ALA A 163 -0.72 8.86 0.20
C ALA A 163 -1.38 8.57 -1.15
N VAL A 164 -0.91 7.55 -1.85
CA VAL A 164 -1.43 7.15 -3.16
C VAL A 164 -1.88 5.70 -3.10
N ASP A 165 -3.13 5.44 -3.42
CA ASP A 165 -3.62 4.10 -3.75
C ASP A 165 -3.19 3.75 -5.18
N ASN A 166 -2.23 2.85 -5.29
CA ASN A 166 -1.61 2.41 -6.54
C ASN A 166 -2.14 1.04 -7.00
N THR A 167 -3.29 0.62 -6.46
CA THR A 167 -3.82 -0.74 -6.68
C THR A 167 -4.04 -1.06 -8.16
N PHE A 168 -4.61 -0.11 -8.94
CA PHE A 168 -4.91 -0.36 -10.35
C PHE A 168 -3.69 -0.21 -11.26
N ALA A 169 -2.92 0.85 -11.07
CA ALA A 169 -1.74 1.08 -11.89
C ALA A 169 -0.63 0.06 -11.60
N THR A 170 -0.47 -0.34 -10.35
CA THR A 170 0.58 -1.27 -9.90
C THR A 170 2.01 -0.70 -10.09
N PRO A 171 3.03 -1.27 -9.44
CA PRO A 171 4.42 -0.83 -9.63
C PRO A 171 4.96 -1.07 -11.05
N LEU A 172 4.23 -1.78 -11.93
CA LEU A 172 4.61 -1.95 -13.33
C LEU A 172 4.29 -0.73 -14.20
N VAL A 173 3.34 0.10 -13.81
CA VAL A 173 2.90 1.28 -14.59
C VAL A 173 3.39 2.57 -13.97
N GLN A 174 3.28 2.71 -12.65
CA GLN A 174 3.73 3.91 -11.95
C GLN A 174 4.33 3.57 -10.58
N ASN A 175 5.25 4.41 -10.12
CA ASN A 175 5.89 4.28 -8.81
C ASN A 175 5.78 5.62 -8.05
N PRO A 176 4.73 5.82 -7.25
CA PRO A 176 4.48 7.10 -6.59
C PRO A 176 5.54 7.48 -5.54
N LEU A 177 6.21 6.50 -4.86
CA LEU A 177 7.33 6.82 -3.96
C LEU A 177 8.49 7.49 -4.72
N ALA A 178 8.81 7.01 -5.92
CA ALA A 178 9.83 7.62 -6.78
C ALA A 178 9.43 9.03 -7.25
N MET A 179 8.12 9.33 -7.32
CA MET A 179 7.60 10.68 -7.61
C MET A 179 7.61 11.60 -6.37
N GLY A 180 7.87 11.07 -5.17
CA GLY A 180 7.94 11.81 -3.91
C GLY A 180 6.75 11.64 -2.98
N ALA A 181 5.83 10.71 -3.22
CA ALA A 181 4.79 10.35 -2.25
C ALA A 181 5.41 9.80 -0.96
N ASP A 182 4.70 9.94 0.17
CA ASP A 182 5.16 9.43 1.46
C ASP A 182 4.72 7.99 1.69
N ILE A 183 3.53 7.65 1.17
CA ILE A 183 2.89 6.35 1.34
C ILE A 183 2.32 5.89 -0.01
N VAL A 184 2.59 4.64 -0.35
CA VAL A 184 1.89 3.94 -1.44
C VAL A 184 1.10 2.79 -0.85
N MET A 185 -0.18 2.75 -1.14
CA MET A 185 -1.11 1.72 -0.71
C MET A 185 -1.41 0.75 -1.86
N HIS A 186 -1.53 -0.53 -1.53
CA HIS A 186 -2.11 -1.54 -2.42
C HIS A 186 -3.16 -2.39 -1.71
N SER A 187 -4.27 -2.63 -2.38
CA SER A 187 -5.04 -3.84 -2.15
C SER A 187 -4.29 -5.01 -2.80
N VAL A 188 -3.46 -5.70 -2.01
CA VAL A 188 -2.70 -6.88 -2.46
C VAL A 188 -3.63 -7.96 -3.00
N THR A 189 -4.88 -8.00 -2.51
CA THR A 189 -6.02 -8.81 -2.99
C THR A 189 -6.18 -8.82 -4.52
N LYS A 190 -5.81 -7.71 -5.19
CA LYS A 190 -6.05 -7.50 -6.63
C LYS A 190 -4.91 -8.12 -7.45
N PHE A 191 -4.22 -7.32 -8.27
CA PHE A 191 -3.21 -7.80 -9.20
C PHE A 191 -2.00 -8.48 -8.55
N LEU A 192 -1.57 -8.02 -7.36
CA LEU A 192 -0.36 -8.55 -6.72
C LEU A 192 -0.55 -10.03 -6.33
N SER A 193 -1.62 -10.38 -5.63
CA SER A 193 -2.00 -11.77 -5.37
C SER A 193 -2.56 -12.46 -6.62
N GLY A 194 -3.59 -11.86 -7.23
CA GLY A 194 -4.08 -12.15 -8.58
C GLY A 194 -4.87 -13.44 -8.78
N HIS A 195 -5.30 -14.13 -7.72
CA HIS A 195 -5.97 -15.44 -7.82
C HIS A 195 -7.33 -15.49 -7.11
N SER A 196 -7.85 -14.34 -6.63
CA SER A 196 -9.15 -14.21 -5.96
C SER A 196 -9.31 -15.09 -4.70
N ASP A 197 -8.21 -15.42 -4.04
CA ASP A 197 -8.13 -16.34 -2.89
C ASP A 197 -7.55 -15.68 -1.63
N VAL A 198 -7.07 -14.43 -1.72
CA VAL A 198 -6.43 -13.69 -0.63
C VAL A 198 -7.09 -12.33 -0.44
N LEU A 199 -7.39 -11.97 0.81
CA LEU A 199 -7.68 -10.61 1.24
C LEU A 199 -6.47 -10.05 1.97
N MET A 200 -5.86 -8.98 1.44
CA MET A 200 -4.68 -8.35 2.05
C MET A 200 -4.46 -6.94 1.54
N GLY A 201 -3.85 -6.09 2.37
CA GLY A 201 -3.37 -4.76 1.99
C GLY A 201 -1.89 -4.59 2.26
N SER A 202 -1.28 -3.58 1.66
CA SER A 202 0.07 -3.15 2.00
C SER A 202 0.22 -1.64 1.96
N LEU A 203 1.18 -1.14 2.75
CA LEU A 203 1.66 0.24 2.71
C LEU A 203 3.18 0.19 2.50
N SER A 204 3.66 0.85 1.45
CA SER A 204 5.09 1.10 1.23
C SER A 204 5.39 2.56 1.60
N ILE A 205 6.41 2.78 2.42
CA ILE A 205 6.66 4.05 3.12
C ILE A 205 8.13 4.45 2.92
N SER A 206 8.36 5.73 2.59
CA SER A 206 9.71 6.26 2.37
C SER A 206 10.41 6.71 3.66
N ASP A 207 9.66 7.21 4.64
CA ASP A 207 10.19 7.77 5.90
C ASP A 207 10.19 6.71 7.01
N PRO A 208 11.35 6.40 7.63
CA PRO A 208 11.43 5.44 8.74
C PRO A 208 10.60 5.82 9.99
N ALA A 209 10.42 7.10 10.28
CA ALA A 209 9.62 7.53 11.42
C ALA A 209 8.12 7.32 11.15
N LEU A 210 7.67 7.59 9.93
CA LEU A 210 6.32 7.29 9.47
C LEU A 210 6.06 5.78 9.42
N PHE A 211 7.03 5.00 8.94
CA PHE A 211 6.98 3.53 8.97
C PHE A 211 6.75 3.01 10.38
N LYS A 212 7.53 3.50 11.36
CA LYS A 212 7.37 3.08 12.76
C LYS A 212 5.97 3.41 13.30
N ARG A 213 5.44 4.58 13.04
CA ARG A 213 4.09 4.98 13.46
C ARG A 213 3.00 4.06 12.88
N LEU A 214 3.11 3.69 11.60
CA LEU A 214 2.18 2.79 10.92
C LEU A 214 2.34 1.34 11.39
N HIS A 215 3.57 0.89 11.67
CA HIS A 215 3.84 -0.41 12.28
C HIS A 215 3.21 -0.51 13.68
N ASP A 216 3.36 0.52 14.51
CA ASP A 216 2.74 0.58 15.84
C ASP A 216 1.20 0.56 15.72
N SER A 217 0.63 1.35 14.80
CA SER A 217 -0.81 1.34 14.51
C SER A 217 -1.30 -0.05 14.10
N ARG A 218 -0.62 -0.73 13.17
CA ARG A 218 -0.93 -2.12 12.78
C ARG A 218 -0.94 -3.05 13.98
N SER A 219 0.10 -2.97 14.79
CA SER A 219 0.31 -3.87 15.92
C SER A 219 -0.72 -3.64 17.04
N PHE A 220 -1.05 -2.38 17.37
CA PHE A 220 -2.01 -2.05 18.41
C PHE A 220 -3.45 -2.36 18.00
N ASN A 221 -3.81 -2.11 16.74
CA ASN A 221 -5.14 -2.40 16.21
C ASN A 221 -5.31 -3.88 15.83
N GLY A 222 -4.24 -4.69 15.85
CA GLY A 222 -4.30 -6.10 15.48
C GLY A 222 -4.55 -6.34 13.98
N SER A 223 -4.31 -5.35 13.13
CA SER A 223 -4.57 -5.40 11.68
C SER A 223 -3.51 -6.20 10.91
N ILE A 224 -2.96 -7.24 11.53
CA ILE A 224 -1.89 -8.07 10.99
C ILE A 224 -2.42 -9.06 9.93
N PRO A 225 -1.61 -9.42 8.91
CA PRO A 225 -1.99 -10.47 7.96
C PRO A 225 -1.84 -11.87 8.57
N GLY A 226 -2.54 -12.85 8.00
CA GLY A 226 -2.25 -14.26 8.26
C GLY A 226 -0.98 -14.71 7.51
N PRO A 227 -0.14 -15.57 8.10
CA PRO A 227 1.08 -16.03 7.43
C PRO A 227 0.79 -16.89 6.20
N PHE A 228 -0.29 -17.65 6.18
CA PHE A 228 -0.68 -18.45 5.02
C PHE A 228 -1.11 -17.58 3.85
N GLU A 229 -1.92 -16.56 4.10
CA GLU A 229 -2.33 -15.57 3.10
C GLU A 229 -1.14 -14.77 2.57
N ALA A 230 -0.18 -14.41 3.44
CA ALA A 230 1.04 -13.73 3.03
C ALA A 230 1.90 -14.60 2.10
N TRP A 231 1.99 -15.90 2.37
CA TRP A 231 2.69 -16.85 1.51
C TRP A 231 2.00 -17.02 0.15
N LEU A 232 0.66 -17.11 0.13
CA LEU A 232 -0.12 -17.18 -1.12
C LEU A 232 0.05 -15.90 -1.96
N ALA A 233 0.01 -14.73 -1.33
CA ALA A 233 0.24 -13.46 -2.00
C ALA A 233 1.65 -13.38 -2.60
N LEU A 234 2.68 -13.79 -1.85
CA LEU A 234 4.05 -13.87 -2.35
C LEU A 234 4.18 -14.84 -3.54
N ARG A 235 3.50 -15.99 -3.48
CA ARG A 235 3.43 -16.94 -4.60
C ARG A 235 2.76 -16.30 -5.82
N GLY A 236 1.66 -15.57 -5.64
CA GLY A 236 0.97 -14.84 -6.71
C GLY A 236 1.87 -13.78 -7.36
N LEU A 237 2.67 -13.09 -6.56
CA LEU A 237 3.58 -12.04 -7.02
C LEU A 237 4.60 -12.56 -8.03
N ARG A 238 4.99 -13.85 -7.98
CA ARG A 238 5.96 -14.45 -8.91
C ARG A 238 5.52 -14.41 -10.39
N THR A 239 4.22 -14.40 -10.64
CA THR A 239 3.64 -14.34 -11.99
C THR A 239 2.92 -13.02 -12.27
N PHE A 240 3.00 -12.06 -11.35
CA PHE A 240 2.31 -10.78 -11.45
C PHE A 240 2.60 -10.03 -12.75
N PRO A 241 3.86 -9.85 -13.21
CA PRO A 241 4.12 -9.13 -14.45
C PRO A 241 3.48 -9.79 -15.68
N LEU A 242 3.50 -11.12 -15.76
CA LEU A 242 2.90 -11.87 -16.87
C LEU A 242 1.39 -11.68 -16.90
N ARG A 243 0.72 -11.82 -15.74
CA ARG A 243 -0.73 -11.70 -15.61
C ARG A 243 -1.19 -10.27 -15.90
N PHE A 244 -0.49 -9.29 -15.36
CA PHE A 244 -0.84 -7.89 -15.53
C PHE A 244 -0.69 -7.45 -16.99
N ASN A 245 0.45 -7.76 -17.63
CA ASN A 245 0.67 -7.42 -19.03
C ASN A 245 -0.38 -8.07 -19.93
N LYS A 246 -0.72 -9.35 -19.70
CA LYS A 246 -1.78 -10.02 -20.48
C LYS A 246 -3.15 -9.39 -20.27
N SER A 247 -3.47 -8.95 -19.05
CA SER A 247 -4.72 -8.21 -18.78
C SER A 247 -4.80 -6.92 -19.58
N GLN A 248 -3.70 -6.15 -19.65
CA GLN A 248 -3.64 -4.91 -20.43
C GLN A 248 -3.78 -5.17 -21.94
N GLU A 249 -3.13 -6.21 -22.48
CA GLU A 249 -3.28 -6.61 -23.87
C GLU A 249 -4.74 -6.95 -24.18
N SER A 250 -5.36 -7.79 -23.35
CA SER A 250 -6.77 -8.19 -23.55
C SER A 250 -7.74 -7.01 -23.48
N ALA A 251 -7.51 -6.06 -22.56
CA ALA A 251 -8.35 -4.87 -22.42
C ALA A 251 -8.27 -3.91 -23.64
N LYS A 252 -7.18 -3.95 -24.41
CA LYS A 252 -7.04 -3.16 -25.64
C LYS A 252 -7.83 -3.73 -26.83
N GLU A 253 -8.16 -5.02 -26.76
CA GLU A 253 -8.88 -5.71 -27.83
C GLU A 253 -10.40 -5.71 -27.61
N LEU A 254 -10.87 -5.37 -26.40
CA LEU A 254 -12.29 -5.26 -26.03
C LEU A 254 -12.85 -3.86 -26.32
#